data_b13a98eb33bb63b16d82f20773f9cf28
#
_entry.id   b13a98eb33bb63b16d82f20773f9cf28
#
_cell.length_a   1.000
_cell.length_b   1.000
_cell.length_c   1.000
_cell.angle_alpha   90.00
_cell.angle_beta   90.00
_cell.angle_gamma   90.00
#
_symmetry.space_group_name_H-M   'P 1'
#
loop_
_entity.id
_entity.type
_entity.pdbx_description
1 polymer ?
#
loop_
_entity_poly.entity_id
_entity_poly.type
_entity_poly.pdbx_seq_one_letter_code
_entity_poly.pdbx_strand_id
1 'polypeptide(L)'
;SDTPRNIVNFIVENWYLFVLAFVSGGMLFLPMLKSGANGLTPSAAVLLVNREKAVLIDVCGADEYAEGHVGGAKNVPVNEIDERLPTVVKNKALPLVMVCSSGARATRAAIMARRLGYENVQVLAGGTKAWREAGLPIEKKA
;
A
#
# COMPACT_ATOMS: atom_id res chain seq x y z
N SER A 1 48.35 -18.25 21.29
CA SER A 1 47.55 -19.43 21.48
C SER A 1 46.10 -19.12 21.68
N ASP A 2 45.83 -17.98 22.19
CA ASP A 2 44.50 -17.69 22.69
C ASP A 2 43.68 -16.82 21.76
N THR A 3 44.25 -16.36 20.65
CA THR A 3 43.56 -15.50 19.71
C THR A 3 42.30 -16.17 19.08
N PRO A 4 42.40 -17.40 18.56
CA PRO A 4 41.19 -18.08 18.03
C PRO A 4 40.17 -18.38 19.14
N ARG A 5 40.66 -18.77 20.31
CA ARG A 5 39.78 -19.03 21.45
C ARG A 5 39.10 -17.75 21.92
N ASN A 6 39.84 -16.65 21.95
CA ASN A 6 39.26 -15.36 22.34
C ASN A 6 38.17 -14.88 21.36
N ILE A 7 38.41 -15.10 20.08
CA ILE A 7 37.41 -14.75 19.05
C ILE A 7 36.13 -15.61 19.21
N VAL A 8 36.33 -16.92 19.40
CA VAL A 8 35.20 -17.84 19.61
C VAL A 8 34.46 -17.50 20.88
N ASN A 9 35.18 -17.23 21.97
CA ASN A 9 34.53 -16.81 23.22
C ASN A 9 33.77 -15.50 23.06
N PHE A 10 34.36 -14.55 22.35
CA PHE A 10 33.71 -13.28 22.06
C PHE A 10 32.38 -13.50 21.32
N ILE A 11 32.38 -14.34 20.28
CA ILE A 11 31.16 -14.63 19.51
C ILE A 11 30.14 -15.37 20.38
N VAL A 12 30.59 -16.36 21.15
CA VAL A 12 29.70 -17.13 22.02
C VAL A 12 29.08 -16.26 23.12
N GLU A 13 29.88 -15.39 23.70
CA GLU A 13 29.43 -14.53 24.79
C GLU A 13 28.55 -13.40 24.31
N ASN A 14 28.70 -12.97 23.04
CA ASN A 14 28.00 -11.84 22.48
C ASN A 14 27.08 -12.20 21.32
N TRP A 15 26.73 -13.49 21.16
CA TRP A 15 25.90 -13.96 20.08
C TRP A 15 24.53 -13.24 20.05
N TYR A 16 24.00 -12.87 21.21
CA TYR A 16 22.73 -12.18 21.32
C TYR A 16 22.77 -10.79 20.64
N LEU A 17 23.95 -10.15 20.63
CA LEU A 17 24.14 -8.87 19.95
C LEU A 17 24.00 -9.04 18.43
N PHE A 18 24.54 -10.14 17.89
CA PHE A 18 24.41 -10.46 16.47
C PHE A 18 22.97 -10.78 16.10
N VAL A 19 22.27 -11.52 16.97
CA VAL A 19 20.84 -11.81 16.76
C VAL A 19 20.02 -10.53 16.80
N LEU A 20 20.27 -9.64 17.76
CA LEU A 20 19.60 -8.36 17.84
C LEU A 20 19.83 -7.51 16.59
N ALA A 21 21.07 -7.43 16.12
CA ALA A 21 21.40 -6.69 14.92
C ALA A 21 20.69 -7.26 13.69
N PHE A 22 20.66 -8.58 13.57
CA PHE A 22 20.02 -9.26 12.47
C PHE A 22 18.49 -9.06 12.49
N VAL A 23 17.87 -9.21 13.66
CA VAL A 23 16.44 -9.00 13.83
C VAL A 23 16.07 -7.54 13.54
N SER A 24 16.84 -6.60 14.07
CA SER A 24 16.60 -5.17 13.82
C SER A 24 16.73 -4.84 12.34
N GLY A 25 17.75 -5.34 11.68
CA GLY A 25 17.96 -5.16 10.25
C GLY A 25 16.82 -5.78 9.45
N GLY A 26 16.38 -6.98 9.83
CA GLY A 26 15.27 -7.67 9.20
C GLY A 26 13.95 -6.91 9.39
N MET A 27 13.71 -6.39 10.57
CA MET A 27 12.50 -5.62 10.84
C MET A 27 12.44 -4.32 10.04
N LEU A 28 13.58 -3.69 9.79
CA LEU A 28 13.64 -2.49 8.94
C LEU A 28 13.52 -2.84 7.46
N PHE A 29 14.05 -3.97 7.07
CA PHE A 29 14.09 -4.41 5.68
C PHE A 29 12.77 -5.00 5.20
N LEU A 30 12.08 -5.76 6.06
CA LEU A 30 10.81 -6.41 5.73
C LEU A 30 9.71 -5.43 5.29
N PRO A 31 9.49 -4.30 5.99
CA PRO A 31 8.51 -3.32 5.52
C PRO A 31 8.83 -2.75 4.15
N MET A 32 10.11 -2.55 3.84
CA MET A 32 10.53 -2.09 2.53
C MET A 32 10.20 -3.10 1.44
N LEU A 33 10.37 -4.38 1.73
CA LEU A 33 10.03 -5.45 0.79
C LEU A 33 8.52 -5.58 0.62
N LYS A 34 7.76 -5.51 1.73
CA LYS A 34 6.31 -5.65 1.69
C LYS A 34 5.63 -4.48 1.01
N SER A 35 6.09 -3.28 1.28
CA SER A 35 5.49 -2.09 0.68
C SER A 35 5.84 -1.94 -0.80
N GLY A 36 6.76 -2.77 -1.31
CA GLY A 36 7.20 -2.68 -2.69
C GLY A 36 7.59 -1.26 -3.04
N ALA A 37 8.25 -0.60 -2.10
CA ALA A 37 8.59 0.79 -2.15
C ALA A 37 7.37 1.72 -2.14
N ASN A 38 6.23 1.40 -2.76
CA ASN A 38 5.09 2.32 -2.85
C ASN A 38 3.74 1.64 -3.03
N GLY A 39 3.55 0.46 -2.44
CA GLY A 39 2.24 -0.17 -2.41
C GLY A 39 2.08 -1.33 -3.37
N LEU A 40 0.85 -1.61 -3.75
CA LEU A 40 0.51 -2.75 -4.61
C LEU A 40 0.85 -2.49 -6.06
N THR A 41 1.38 -3.52 -6.74
CA THR A 41 1.47 -3.47 -8.21
C THR A 41 0.08 -3.56 -8.82
N PRO A 42 -0.11 -3.10 -10.07
CA PRO A 42 -1.40 -3.28 -10.74
C PRO A 42 -1.89 -4.72 -10.77
N SER A 43 -1.00 -5.68 -11.01
CA SER A 43 -1.34 -7.11 -11.01
C SER A 43 -1.84 -7.58 -9.66
N ALA A 44 -1.17 -7.18 -8.58
CA ALA A 44 -1.57 -7.53 -7.22
C ALA A 44 -2.92 -6.90 -6.87
N ALA A 45 -3.17 -5.68 -7.33
CA ALA A 45 -4.44 -5.01 -7.11
C ALA A 45 -5.59 -5.75 -7.80
N VAL A 46 -5.38 -6.20 -9.04
CA VAL A 46 -6.38 -6.99 -9.77
C VAL A 46 -6.71 -8.28 -9.02
N LEU A 47 -5.70 -8.97 -8.51
CA LEU A 47 -5.91 -10.19 -7.72
C LEU A 47 -6.71 -9.91 -6.45
N LEU A 48 -6.42 -8.80 -5.78
CA LEU A 48 -7.11 -8.41 -4.56
C LEU A 48 -8.59 -8.12 -4.85
N VAL A 49 -8.88 -7.43 -5.95
CA VAL A 49 -10.26 -7.16 -6.38
C VAL A 49 -11.00 -8.46 -6.68
N ASN A 50 -10.36 -9.36 -7.41
CA ASN A 50 -11.01 -10.60 -7.84
C ASN A 50 -11.20 -11.61 -6.70
N ARG A 51 -10.23 -11.72 -5.80
CA ARG A 51 -10.25 -12.74 -4.74
C ARG A 51 -10.91 -12.25 -3.46
N GLU A 52 -10.70 -11.00 -3.09
CA GLU A 52 -11.15 -10.47 -1.81
C GLU A 52 -12.18 -9.36 -1.95
N LYS A 53 -12.64 -9.11 -3.17
CA LYS A 53 -13.63 -8.06 -3.47
C LYS A 53 -13.18 -6.66 -3.03
N ALA A 54 -11.89 -6.38 -3.18
CA ALA A 54 -11.35 -5.08 -2.85
C ALA A 54 -12.05 -3.98 -3.64
N VAL A 55 -12.20 -2.82 -3.03
CA VAL A 55 -12.81 -1.65 -3.66
C VAL A 55 -11.70 -0.69 -4.05
N LEU A 56 -11.69 -0.30 -5.31
CA LEU A 56 -10.76 0.70 -5.83
C LEU A 56 -11.34 2.09 -5.59
N ILE A 57 -10.60 2.95 -4.92
CA ILE A 57 -11.03 4.31 -4.60
C ILE A 57 -10.09 5.30 -5.28
N ASP A 58 -10.59 6.04 -6.23
CA ASP A 58 -9.86 7.11 -6.90
C ASP A 58 -9.98 8.39 -6.07
N VAL A 59 -8.86 8.88 -5.56
CA VAL A 59 -8.83 10.04 -4.67
C VAL A 59 -8.45 11.33 -5.37
N CYS A 60 -8.43 11.31 -6.69
CA CYS A 60 -8.23 12.49 -7.51
C CYS A 60 -9.49 13.36 -7.51
N GLY A 61 -9.35 14.60 -7.98
CA GLY A 61 -10.51 15.45 -8.19
C GLY A 61 -11.47 14.88 -9.23
N ALA A 62 -12.72 15.32 -9.19
CA ALA A 62 -13.75 14.83 -10.11
C ALA A 62 -13.37 15.04 -11.58
N ASP A 63 -12.72 16.15 -11.91
CA ASP A 63 -12.28 16.45 -13.27
C ASP A 63 -11.21 15.45 -13.74
N GLU A 64 -10.24 15.15 -12.90
CA GLU A 64 -9.20 14.17 -13.19
C GLU A 64 -9.80 12.77 -13.36
N TYR A 65 -10.75 12.42 -12.51
CA TYR A 65 -11.47 11.14 -12.58
C TYR A 65 -12.19 11.00 -13.92
N ALA A 66 -12.87 12.05 -14.34
CA ALA A 66 -13.62 12.03 -15.60
C ALA A 66 -12.73 11.91 -16.84
N GLU A 67 -11.50 12.43 -16.77
CA GLU A 67 -10.55 12.35 -17.88
C GLU A 67 -10.00 10.93 -18.07
N GLY A 68 -9.92 10.15 -17.02
CA GLY A 68 -9.48 8.78 -17.09
C GLY A 68 -9.17 8.24 -15.70
N HIS A 69 -9.72 7.08 -15.39
CA HIS A 69 -9.51 6.43 -14.10
C HIS A 69 -9.45 4.92 -14.26
N VAL A 70 -8.92 4.27 -13.25
CA VAL A 70 -8.86 2.81 -13.20
C VAL A 70 -10.28 2.24 -13.32
N GLY A 71 -10.46 1.27 -14.20
CA GLY A 71 -11.77 0.67 -14.41
C GLY A 71 -12.38 0.12 -13.12
N GLY A 72 -13.61 0.51 -12.84
CA GLY A 72 -14.33 0.10 -11.64
C GLY A 72 -14.02 0.92 -10.39
N ALA A 73 -13.09 1.88 -10.44
CA ALA A 73 -12.78 2.71 -9.29
C ALA A 73 -13.92 3.71 -9.01
N LYS A 74 -14.15 3.92 -7.71
CA LYS A 74 -15.14 4.91 -7.26
C LYS A 74 -14.40 6.19 -6.88
N ASN A 75 -14.95 7.33 -7.26
CA ASN A 75 -14.32 8.62 -7.00
C ASN A 75 -14.68 9.15 -5.60
N VAL A 76 -13.69 9.25 -4.75
CA VAL A 76 -13.81 9.92 -3.45
C VAL A 76 -12.57 10.79 -3.29
N PRO A 77 -12.63 12.07 -3.67
CA PRO A 77 -11.47 12.96 -3.56
C PRO A 77 -10.88 12.96 -2.15
N VAL A 78 -9.58 13.13 -2.06
CA VAL A 78 -8.86 13.03 -0.78
C VAL A 78 -9.44 13.96 0.28
N ASN A 79 -9.93 15.14 -0.11
CA ASN A 79 -10.53 16.11 0.80
C ASN A 79 -11.87 15.64 1.38
N GLU A 80 -12.50 14.67 0.76
CA GLU A 80 -13.84 14.21 1.13
C GLU A 80 -13.83 12.80 1.73
N ILE A 81 -12.65 12.24 1.97
CA ILE A 81 -12.52 10.87 2.51
C ILE A 81 -13.28 10.72 3.83
N ASP A 82 -13.10 11.66 4.76
CA ASP A 82 -13.72 11.56 6.08
C ASP A 82 -15.24 11.54 6.00
N GLU A 83 -15.83 12.29 5.09
CA GLU A 83 -17.28 12.44 4.98
C GLU A 83 -17.89 11.37 4.06
N ARG A 84 -17.26 11.10 2.93
CA ARG A 84 -17.87 10.29 1.88
C ARG A 84 -17.47 8.83 1.88
N LEU A 85 -16.25 8.50 2.31
CA LEU A 85 -15.80 7.12 2.26
C LEU A 85 -16.73 6.17 3.03
N PRO A 86 -17.19 6.51 4.26
CA PRO A 86 -18.11 5.63 4.97
C PRO A 86 -19.46 5.40 4.27
N THR A 87 -19.88 6.33 3.41
CA THR A 87 -21.12 6.16 2.64
C THR A 87 -20.89 5.33 1.37
N VAL A 88 -19.70 5.42 0.79
CA VAL A 88 -19.34 4.69 -0.43
C VAL A 88 -18.98 3.24 -0.10
N VAL A 89 -18.21 3.01 0.97
CA VAL A 89 -17.82 1.68 1.42
C VAL A 89 -18.24 1.52 2.87
N LYS A 90 -19.39 0.92 3.08
CA LYS A 90 -19.95 0.74 4.43
C LYS A 90 -19.26 -0.38 5.20
N ASN A 91 -18.82 -1.43 4.51
CA ASN A 91 -18.15 -2.56 5.13
C ASN A 91 -16.66 -2.29 5.27
N LYS A 92 -16.24 -1.98 6.50
CA LYS A 92 -14.84 -1.64 6.80
C LYS A 92 -13.89 -2.84 6.78
N ALA A 93 -14.43 -4.05 6.67
CA ALA A 93 -13.62 -5.27 6.54
C ALA A 93 -13.17 -5.49 5.09
N LEU A 94 -13.81 -4.85 4.11
CA LEU A 94 -13.41 -4.98 2.72
C LEU A 94 -12.06 -4.30 2.49
N PRO A 95 -11.14 -4.93 1.74
CA PRO A 95 -9.90 -4.26 1.36
C PRO A 95 -10.17 -3.05 0.49
N LEU A 96 -9.42 -1.99 0.70
CA LEU A 96 -9.45 -0.79 -0.13
C LEU A 96 -8.13 -0.61 -0.83
N VAL A 97 -8.17 -0.19 -2.09
CA VAL A 97 -6.98 0.21 -2.83
C VAL A 97 -7.16 1.66 -3.25
N MET A 98 -6.34 2.53 -2.68
CA MET A 98 -6.37 3.95 -2.99
C MET A 98 -5.57 4.22 -4.25
N VAL A 99 -6.15 4.98 -5.16
CA VAL A 99 -5.59 5.26 -6.48
C VAL A 99 -5.55 6.76 -6.71
N CYS A 100 -4.41 7.26 -7.20
CA CYS A 100 -4.33 8.62 -7.72
C CYS A 100 -3.39 8.62 -8.93
N SER A 101 -3.14 9.79 -9.52
CA SER A 101 -2.30 9.86 -10.70
C SER A 101 -0.84 9.46 -10.42
N SER A 102 -0.30 9.82 -9.27
CA SER A 102 1.11 9.60 -8.93
C SER A 102 1.36 8.78 -7.66
N GLY A 103 0.36 8.61 -6.81
CA GLY A 103 0.47 7.88 -5.56
C GLY A 103 0.53 8.72 -4.29
N ALA A 104 0.89 10.00 -4.38
CA ALA A 104 1.05 10.85 -3.21
C ALA A 104 -0.27 11.10 -2.45
N ARG A 105 -1.31 11.46 -3.19
CA ARG A 105 -2.65 11.70 -2.61
C ARG A 105 -3.24 10.41 -2.08
N ALA A 106 -2.99 9.30 -2.78
CA ALA A 106 -3.47 7.99 -2.35
C ALA A 106 -2.86 7.57 -1.02
N THR A 107 -1.59 7.88 -0.78
CA THR A 107 -0.93 7.60 0.50
C THR A 107 -1.60 8.35 1.64
N ARG A 108 -1.92 9.63 1.44
CA ARG A 108 -2.65 10.42 2.43
C ARG A 108 -4.04 9.85 2.69
N ALA A 109 -4.75 9.51 1.62
CA ALA A 109 -6.08 8.93 1.73
C ALA A 109 -6.06 7.60 2.47
N ALA A 110 -5.03 6.78 2.26
CA ALA A 110 -4.87 5.51 2.97
C ALA A 110 -4.73 5.72 4.48
N ILE A 111 -3.95 6.73 4.88
CA ILE A 111 -3.80 7.06 6.30
C ILE A 111 -5.14 7.49 6.88
N MET A 112 -5.88 8.33 6.18
CA MET A 112 -7.19 8.80 6.61
C MET A 112 -8.19 7.66 6.74
N ALA A 113 -8.20 6.75 5.76
CA ALA A 113 -9.09 5.59 5.78
C ALA A 113 -8.80 4.66 6.96
N ARG A 114 -7.54 4.44 7.26
CA ARG A 114 -7.15 3.63 8.42
C ARG A 114 -7.63 4.25 9.73
N ARG A 115 -7.58 5.57 9.84
CA ARG A 115 -8.11 6.30 11.01
C ARG A 115 -9.62 6.14 11.14
N LEU A 116 -10.31 5.97 10.02
CA LEU A 116 -11.77 5.75 10.03
C LEU A 116 -12.13 4.30 10.40
N GLY A 117 -11.16 3.42 10.55
CA GLY A 117 -11.37 2.04 10.98
C GLY A 117 -11.37 1.01 9.87
N TYR A 118 -11.00 1.37 8.65
CA TYR A 118 -10.85 0.39 7.58
C TYR A 118 -9.62 -0.50 7.86
N GLU A 119 -9.83 -1.80 7.84
CA GLU A 119 -8.85 -2.77 8.33
C GLU A 119 -7.70 -3.02 7.36
N ASN A 120 -7.99 -3.01 6.06
CA ASN A 120 -7.00 -3.31 5.04
C ASN A 120 -7.03 -2.23 3.95
N VAL A 121 -6.10 -1.30 4.01
CA VAL A 121 -6.00 -0.20 3.06
C VAL A 121 -4.64 -0.23 2.40
N GLN A 122 -4.64 -0.35 1.09
CA GLN A 122 -3.44 -0.39 0.26
C GLN A 122 -3.43 0.79 -0.70
N VAL A 123 -2.27 1.07 -1.27
CA VAL A 123 -2.07 2.12 -2.27
C VAL A 123 -1.61 1.47 -3.57
N LEU A 124 -2.19 1.88 -4.69
CA LEU A 124 -1.76 1.40 -6.00
C LEU A 124 -0.42 2.07 -6.37
N ALA A 125 0.62 1.26 -6.47
CA ALA A 125 1.95 1.76 -6.82
C ALA A 125 1.95 2.38 -8.21
N GLY A 126 2.47 3.58 -8.34
CA GLY A 126 2.51 4.32 -9.60
C GLY A 126 1.17 4.85 -10.08
N GLY A 127 0.09 4.58 -9.35
CA GLY A 127 -1.23 5.14 -9.61
C GLY A 127 -1.82 4.74 -10.95
N THR A 128 -2.68 5.61 -11.47
CA THR A 128 -3.35 5.41 -12.76
C THR A 128 -2.39 5.21 -13.92
N LYS A 129 -1.25 5.89 -13.86
CA LYS A 129 -0.21 5.77 -14.90
C LYS A 129 0.31 4.33 -15.00
N ALA A 130 0.67 3.73 -13.86
CA ALA A 130 1.16 2.35 -13.82
C ALA A 130 0.09 1.36 -14.27
N TRP A 131 -1.16 1.60 -13.91
CA TRP A 131 -2.29 0.79 -14.34
C TRP A 131 -2.43 0.80 -15.86
N ARG A 132 -2.33 1.98 -16.46
CA ARG A 132 -2.39 2.16 -17.91
C ARG A 132 -1.22 1.48 -18.62
N GLU A 133 -0.01 1.64 -18.08
CA GLU A 133 1.20 1.03 -18.63
C GLU A 133 1.14 -0.50 -18.58
N ALA A 134 0.43 -1.05 -17.61
CA ALA A 134 0.21 -2.50 -17.50
C ALA A 134 -0.83 -3.03 -18.50
N GLY A 135 -1.42 -2.16 -19.30
CA GLY A 135 -2.45 -2.55 -20.28
C GLY A 135 -3.81 -2.84 -19.69
N LEU A 136 -4.06 -2.39 -18.47
CA LEU A 136 -5.33 -2.62 -17.79
C LEU A 136 -6.37 -1.55 -18.14
N PRO A 137 -7.68 -1.86 -18.01
CA PRO A 137 -8.73 -0.98 -18.51
C PRO A 137 -8.79 0.36 -17.76
N ILE A 138 -8.91 1.42 -18.55
CA ILE A 138 -9.12 2.78 -18.06
C ILE A 138 -10.50 3.23 -18.56
N GLU A 139 -11.28 3.74 -17.65
CA GLU A 139 -12.61 4.28 -17.95
C GLU A 139 -12.56 5.80 -17.96
N LYS A 140 -13.44 6.40 -18.77
CA LYS A 140 -13.64 7.85 -18.81
C LYS A 140 -15.04 8.16 -18.37
N LYS A 141 -15.21 9.30 -17.70
CA LYS A 141 -16.44 9.75 -17.07
C LYS A 141 -16.85 8.87 -15.88
N ALA A 142 -17.72 9.39 -15.11
CA ALA A 142 -18.20 8.72 -13.91
C ALA A 142 -19.16 7.58 -14.21
#